data_0e9af9391d354d68e9cb138f7390a34b
#
_entry.id   0e9af9391d354d68e9cb138f7390a34b
#
_cell.length_a   1.000
_cell.length_b   1.000
_cell.length_c   1.000
_cell.angle_alpha   90.00
_cell.angle_beta   90.00
_cell.angle_gamma   90.00
#
_symmetry.space_group_name_H-M   'P 1'
#
loop_
_entity.id
_entity.type
_entity.pdbx_description
1 polymer ?
#
loop_
_entity_poly.entity_id
_entity_poly.type
_entity_poly.pdbx_seq_one_letter_code
_entity_poly.pdbx_strand_id
1 'polypeptide(L)'
;QHHRMFCEPDFYAENPNYQSGRVSSIKAGINASSTKSRGFVLLGVDQPRTISIVSELLRTHIEHDSLLTSPRYEGRGGHPVIFSSRLRDEILSISEKNRGLREVFDRHRPDMNKVISSDPIVRLDLNTYQQYEQAREFYGT
;
A
#
# COMPACT_ATOMS: atom_id res chain seq x y z
N GLN A 1 -12.64 11.69 -18.73
CA GLN A 1 -12.35 12.93 -18.01
C GLN A 1 -11.95 12.59 -16.60
N HIS A 2 -10.70 12.86 -16.32
CA HIS A 2 -10.20 12.68 -14.97
C HIS A 2 -10.58 13.90 -14.14
N HIS A 3 -11.51 13.74 -13.23
CA HIS A 3 -11.72 14.74 -12.20
C HIS A 3 -10.50 14.72 -11.29
N ARG A 4 -9.64 15.66 -11.52
CA ARG A 4 -8.47 15.89 -10.69
C ARG A 4 -8.92 16.48 -9.35
N MET A 5 -9.39 15.62 -8.47
CA MET A 5 -9.69 16.03 -7.09
C MET A 5 -8.44 16.04 -6.20
N PHE A 6 -7.31 15.61 -6.74
CA PHE A 6 -6.08 15.44 -5.97
C PHE A 6 -4.91 16.07 -6.70
N CYS A 7 -3.89 16.45 -5.96
CA CYS A 7 -2.62 16.87 -6.55
C CYS A 7 -2.15 15.78 -7.51
N GLU A 8 -1.79 16.20 -8.72
CA GLU A 8 -1.13 15.29 -9.63
C GLU A 8 0.17 14.82 -8.98
N PRO A 9 0.51 13.56 -9.15
CA PRO A 9 1.83 13.11 -8.73
C PRO A 9 2.89 13.88 -9.54
N ASP A 10 4.03 14.11 -8.92
CA ASP A 10 5.14 14.80 -9.57
C ASP A 10 5.58 14.08 -10.83
N PHE A 11 5.40 12.76 -10.88
CA PHE A 11 5.68 11.97 -12.07
C PHE A 11 5.00 10.61 -11.99
N TYR A 12 4.90 9.95 -13.15
CA TYR A 12 4.42 8.57 -13.28
C TYR A 12 5.56 7.67 -13.73
N ALA A 13 5.55 6.44 -13.24
CA ALA A 13 6.43 5.39 -13.73
C ALA A 13 5.57 4.31 -14.39
N GLU A 14 5.89 3.98 -15.63
CA GLU A 14 5.23 2.87 -16.33
C GLU A 14 6.01 1.58 -16.11
N ASN A 15 5.28 0.48 -15.96
CA ASN A 15 5.87 -0.84 -15.93
C ASN A 15 5.51 -1.59 -17.20
N PRO A 16 6.41 -1.66 -18.20
CA PRO A 16 6.14 -2.41 -19.42
C PRO A 16 5.99 -3.92 -19.18
N ASN A 17 6.46 -4.40 -18.04
CA ASN A 17 6.42 -5.81 -17.66
C ASN A 17 5.30 -6.13 -16.67
N TYR A 18 4.23 -5.33 -16.62
CA TYR A 18 3.16 -5.50 -15.64
C TYR A 18 2.52 -6.89 -15.68
N GLN A 19 2.54 -7.56 -16.83
CA GLN A 19 2.01 -8.91 -16.98
C GLN A 19 2.87 -9.98 -16.31
N SER A 20 4.11 -9.64 -15.95
CA SER A 20 5.00 -10.56 -15.22
C SER A 20 4.60 -10.75 -13.77
N GLY A 21 3.67 -9.95 -13.27
CA GLY A 21 3.16 -10.07 -11.93
C GLY A 21 3.34 -8.80 -11.10
N ARG A 22 2.79 -8.86 -9.89
CA ARG A 22 2.71 -7.73 -8.96
C ARG A 22 4.09 -7.22 -8.51
N VAL A 23 5.04 -8.14 -8.33
CA VAL A 23 6.41 -7.79 -7.90
C VAL A 23 7.07 -6.84 -8.89
N SER A 24 6.88 -7.05 -10.19
CA SER A 24 7.48 -6.18 -11.21
C SER A 24 6.99 -4.73 -11.07
N SER A 25 5.71 -4.54 -10.77
CA SER A 25 5.13 -3.20 -10.57
C SER A 25 5.66 -2.55 -9.30
N ILE A 26 5.79 -3.30 -8.22
CA ILE A 26 6.35 -2.79 -6.96
C ILE A 26 7.80 -2.33 -7.18
N LYS A 27 8.61 -3.13 -7.83
CA LYS A 27 10.01 -2.78 -8.13
C LYS A 27 10.11 -1.57 -9.04
N ALA A 28 9.25 -1.48 -10.05
CA ALA A 28 9.22 -0.32 -10.94
C ALA A 28 8.93 0.98 -10.18
N GLY A 29 7.95 0.94 -9.28
CA GLY A 29 7.62 2.09 -8.45
C GLY A 29 8.77 2.51 -7.53
N ILE A 30 9.40 1.54 -6.88
CA ILE A 30 10.52 1.81 -5.99
C ILE A 30 11.73 2.36 -6.76
N ASN A 31 12.07 1.77 -7.90
CA ASN A 31 13.18 2.24 -8.72
C ASN A 31 12.96 3.65 -9.26
N ALA A 32 11.71 4.02 -9.52
CA ALA A 32 11.36 5.35 -9.99
C ALA A 32 11.31 6.39 -8.86
N SER A 33 11.24 5.95 -7.61
CA SER A 33 11.17 6.86 -6.47
C SER A 33 12.53 7.52 -6.20
N SER A 34 12.47 8.69 -5.54
CA SER A 34 13.70 9.38 -5.12
C SER A 34 14.48 8.55 -4.11
N THR A 35 15.82 8.58 -4.20
CA THR A 35 16.69 7.97 -3.19
C THR A 35 16.57 8.66 -1.84
N LYS A 36 15.98 9.86 -1.81
CA LYS A 36 15.69 10.61 -0.58
C LYS A 36 14.34 10.25 0.03
N SER A 37 13.56 9.41 -0.62
CA SER A 37 12.26 8.95 -0.06
C SER A 37 12.49 8.22 1.25
N ARG A 38 11.68 8.55 2.25
CA ARG A 38 11.77 7.97 3.60
C ARG A 38 10.97 6.70 3.75
N GLY A 39 10.08 6.44 2.82
CA GLY A 39 9.24 5.26 2.82
C GLY A 39 8.39 5.14 1.58
N PHE A 40 7.65 4.05 1.50
CA PHE A 40 6.80 3.70 0.36
C PHE A 40 5.42 3.29 0.87
N VAL A 41 4.39 3.77 0.19
CA VAL A 41 3.00 3.38 0.47
C VAL A 41 2.56 2.39 -0.61
N LEU A 42 2.18 1.20 -0.18
CA LEU A 42 1.64 0.18 -1.07
C LEU A 42 0.12 0.18 -0.99
N LEU A 43 -0.52 0.51 -2.10
CA LEU A 43 -1.97 0.53 -2.22
C LEU A 43 -2.36 0.13 -3.64
N GLY A 44 -3.27 -0.84 -3.76
CA GLY A 44 -3.77 -1.28 -5.05
C GLY A 44 -4.83 -0.34 -5.62
N VAL A 45 -4.99 -0.35 -6.94
CA VAL A 45 -6.01 0.46 -7.62
C VAL A 45 -7.43 0.01 -7.29
N ASP A 46 -7.59 -1.23 -6.82
CA ASP A 46 -8.85 -1.83 -6.38
C ASP A 46 -9.12 -1.60 -4.89
N GLN A 47 -8.30 -0.81 -4.22
CA GLN A 47 -8.36 -0.57 -2.77
C GLN A 47 -8.67 0.90 -2.49
N PRO A 48 -9.97 1.30 -2.51
CA PRO A 48 -10.32 2.69 -2.17
C PRO A 48 -10.05 2.97 -0.69
N ARG A 49 -9.49 4.13 -0.40
CA ARG A 49 -9.19 4.55 0.97
C ARG A 49 -9.48 6.03 1.14
N THR A 50 -9.81 6.42 2.36
CA THR A 50 -10.03 7.83 2.69
C THR A 50 -8.69 8.51 3.00
N ILE A 51 -8.64 9.81 2.78
CA ILE A 51 -7.46 10.63 3.10
C ILE A 51 -7.12 10.51 4.59
N SER A 52 -8.13 10.50 5.46
CA SER A 52 -7.92 10.43 6.90
C SER A 52 -7.23 9.13 7.32
N ILE A 53 -7.60 8.01 6.73
CA ILE A 53 -6.98 6.70 7.01
C ILE A 53 -5.53 6.69 6.59
N VAL A 54 -5.23 7.15 5.38
CA VAL A 54 -3.85 7.18 4.87
C VAL A 54 -2.99 8.12 5.70
N SER A 55 -3.53 9.30 6.04
CA SER A 55 -2.81 10.29 6.85
C SER A 55 -2.50 9.78 8.25
N GLU A 56 -3.44 9.11 8.89
CA GLU A 56 -3.24 8.52 10.22
C GLU A 56 -2.14 7.45 10.20
N LEU A 57 -2.17 6.58 9.20
CA LEU A 57 -1.15 5.54 9.06
C LEU A 57 0.24 6.13 8.81
N LEU A 58 0.34 7.15 7.97
CA LEU A 58 1.60 7.84 7.71
C LEU A 58 2.13 8.50 8.98
N ARG A 59 1.28 9.19 9.71
CA ARG A 59 1.65 9.85 10.97
C ARG A 59 2.20 8.85 11.97
N THR A 60 1.48 7.76 12.18
CA THR A 60 1.87 6.70 13.12
C THR A 60 3.17 6.03 12.69
N HIS A 61 3.33 5.79 11.40
CA HIS A 61 4.54 5.21 10.85
C HIS A 61 5.77 6.07 11.13
N ILE A 62 5.65 7.36 10.91
CA ILE A 62 6.73 8.33 11.14
C ILE A 62 7.04 8.44 12.63
N GLU A 63 6.02 8.57 13.47
CA GLU A 63 6.18 8.70 14.92
C GLU A 63 6.89 7.51 15.54
N HIS A 64 6.57 6.30 15.09
CA HIS A 64 7.16 5.07 15.62
C HIS A 64 8.47 4.68 14.94
N ASP A 65 8.86 5.38 13.88
CA ASP A 65 10.04 5.04 13.06
C ASP A 65 10.05 3.55 12.68
N SER A 66 8.89 3.06 12.27
CA SER A 66 8.67 1.62 12.01
C SER A 66 9.28 1.18 10.70
N LEU A 67 9.68 -0.10 10.59
CA LEU A 67 10.03 -0.71 9.32
C LEU A 67 8.80 -0.97 8.47
N LEU A 68 7.73 -1.44 9.11
CA LEU A 68 6.44 -1.73 8.46
C LEU A 68 5.31 -1.17 9.30
N THR A 69 4.32 -0.60 8.65
CA THR A 69 3.06 -0.17 9.31
C THR A 69 1.89 -0.69 8.48
N SER A 70 0.93 -1.29 9.15
CA SER A 70 -0.26 -1.87 8.52
C SER A 70 -1.49 -1.63 9.40
N PRO A 71 -2.65 -1.30 8.79
CA PRO A 71 -3.88 -1.22 9.56
C PRO A 71 -4.38 -2.61 9.91
N ARG A 72 -5.12 -2.70 11.02
CA ARG A 72 -5.79 -3.91 11.48
C ARG A 72 -7.26 -3.63 11.69
N TYR A 73 -8.12 -4.46 11.14
CA TYR A 73 -9.54 -4.46 11.43
C TYR A 73 -9.93 -5.84 11.93
N GLU A 74 -10.47 -5.91 13.16
CA GLU A 74 -10.83 -7.16 13.82
C GLU A 74 -9.70 -8.19 13.80
N GLY A 75 -8.46 -7.74 14.04
CA GLY A 75 -7.27 -8.60 14.09
C GLY A 75 -6.70 -8.97 12.73
N ARG A 76 -7.32 -8.55 11.62
CA ARG A 76 -6.89 -8.87 10.27
C ARG A 76 -6.16 -7.70 9.62
N GLY A 77 -5.07 -8.01 8.92
CA GLY A 77 -4.27 -7.02 8.20
C GLY A 77 -4.99 -6.43 7.00
N GLY A 78 -4.80 -5.13 6.78
CA GLY A 78 -5.38 -4.40 5.66
C GLY A 78 -4.34 -3.57 4.91
N HIS A 79 -4.82 -2.67 4.09
CA HIS A 79 -4.03 -1.73 3.30
C HIS A 79 -4.50 -0.30 3.54
N PRO A 80 -3.66 0.70 3.28
CA PRO A 80 -2.31 0.61 2.72
C PRO A 80 -1.31 -0.01 3.70
N VAL A 81 -0.22 -0.54 3.17
CA VAL A 81 0.93 -0.93 3.95
C VAL A 81 2.06 0.05 3.67
N ILE A 82 2.72 0.50 4.72
CA ILE A 82 3.80 1.47 4.59
C ILE A 82 5.12 0.81 4.95
N PHE A 83 6.10 0.93 4.05
CA PHE A 83 7.44 0.40 4.22
C PHE A 83 8.42 1.53 4.46
N SER A 84 9.34 1.35 5.40
CA SER A 84 10.49 2.23 5.52
C SER A 84 11.41 2.08 4.31
N SER A 85 12.06 3.17 3.92
CA SER A 85 13.10 3.14 2.89
C SER A 85 14.28 2.23 3.27
N ARG A 86 14.43 1.91 4.54
CA ARG A 86 15.44 0.95 5.01
C ARG A 86 15.22 -0.47 4.46
N LEU A 87 13.99 -0.76 3.98
CA LEU A 87 13.66 -2.04 3.35
C LEU A 87 13.81 -2.02 1.83
N ARG A 88 14.28 -0.91 1.25
CA ARG A 88 14.36 -0.74 -0.20
C ARG A 88 15.09 -1.88 -0.89
N ASP A 89 16.30 -2.17 -0.47
CA ASP A 89 17.13 -3.21 -1.11
C ASP A 89 16.53 -4.59 -0.94
N GLU A 90 15.95 -4.86 0.22
CA GLU A 90 15.28 -6.12 0.50
C GLU A 90 14.06 -6.32 -0.40
N ILE A 91 13.24 -5.27 -0.58
CA ILE A 91 12.07 -5.34 -1.46
C ILE A 91 12.51 -5.50 -2.92
N LEU A 92 13.58 -4.83 -3.34
CA LEU A 92 14.09 -4.97 -4.71
C LEU A 92 14.65 -6.36 -5.01
N SER A 93 14.94 -7.16 -3.98
CA SER A 93 15.44 -8.53 -4.13
C SER A 93 14.35 -9.61 -4.14
N ILE A 94 13.08 -9.26 -3.91
CA ILE A 94 11.98 -10.24 -3.91
C ILE A 94 11.69 -10.78 -5.30
N SER A 95 11.07 -11.96 -5.35
CA SER A 95 10.62 -12.56 -6.60
C SER A 95 9.24 -13.19 -6.43
N GLU A 96 8.48 -13.32 -7.54
CA GLU A 96 7.19 -14.01 -7.51
C GLU A 96 7.33 -15.47 -7.10
N LYS A 97 8.45 -16.11 -7.46
CA LYS A 97 8.71 -17.51 -7.15
C LYS A 97 8.86 -17.77 -5.65
N ASN A 98 9.35 -16.78 -4.90
CA ASN A 98 9.65 -16.88 -3.49
C ASN A 98 8.62 -16.13 -2.64
N ARG A 99 7.33 -16.25 -2.99
CA ARG A 99 6.20 -15.64 -2.27
C ARG A 99 6.16 -14.10 -2.35
N GLY A 100 7.03 -13.50 -3.15
CA GLY A 100 7.02 -12.06 -3.38
C GLY A 100 7.14 -11.24 -2.11
N LEU A 101 6.26 -10.24 -1.98
CA LEU A 101 6.29 -9.30 -0.86
C LEU A 101 5.96 -9.97 0.50
N ARG A 102 5.25 -11.09 0.48
CA ARG A 102 4.90 -11.81 1.70
C ARG A 102 6.14 -12.27 2.48
N GLU A 103 7.22 -12.58 1.78
CA GLU A 103 8.48 -12.95 2.41
C GLU A 103 9.01 -11.80 3.29
N VAL A 104 8.96 -10.57 2.79
CA VAL A 104 9.37 -9.39 3.55
C VAL A 104 8.47 -9.18 4.76
N PHE A 105 7.16 -9.31 4.59
CA PHE A 105 6.21 -9.22 5.70
C PHE A 105 6.50 -10.23 6.79
N ASP A 106 6.70 -11.49 6.43
CA ASP A 106 6.91 -12.57 7.39
C ASP A 106 8.20 -12.35 8.18
N ARG A 107 9.24 -11.85 7.50
CA ARG A 107 10.54 -11.58 8.13
C ARG A 107 10.45 -10.46 9.18
N HIS A 108 9.65 -9.43 8.91
CA HIS A 108 9.55 -8.24 9.76
C HIS A 108 8.25 -8.17 10.58
N ARG A 109 7.45 -9.23 10.56
CA ARG A 109 6.18 -9.26 11.28
C ARG A 109 6.31 -8.97 12.77
N PRO A 110 7.34 -9.47 13.50
CA PRO A 110 7.49 -9.16 14.91
C PRO A 110 7.65 -7.67 15.23
N ASP A 111 8.21 -6.90 14.28
CA ASP A 111 8.47 -5.48 14.45
C ASP A 111 7.47 -4.58 13.71
N MET A 112 6.40 -5.18 13.21
CA MET A 112 5.37 -4.45 12.46
C MET A 112 4.56 -3.54 13.39
N ASN A 113 4.43 -2.27 13.01
CA ASN A 113 3.52 -1.34 13.66
C ASN A 113 2.09 -1.62 13.18
N LYS A 114 1.28 -2.18 14.04
CA LYS A 114 -0.12 -2.53 13.76
C LYS A 114 -1.02 -1.41 14.27
N VAL A 115 -1.72 -0.74 13.36
CA VAL A 115 -2.60 0.38 13.69
C VAL A 115 -4.05 -0.12 13.66
N ILE A 116 -4.69 -0.14 14.82
CA ILE A 116 -6.07 -0.62 14.94
C ILE A 116 -7.02 0.39 14.30
N SER A 117 -7.82 -0.08 13.35
CA SER A 117 -8.85 0.70 12.67
C SER A 117 -10.23 0.15 13.04
N SER A 118 -11.19 1.05 13.28
CA SER A 118 -12.60 0.70 13.43
C SER A 118 -13.33 0.66 12.10
N ASP A 119 -12.68 1.07 11.01
CA ASP A 119 -13.28 1.15 9.69
C ASP A 119 -12.91 -0.08 8.85
N PRO A 120 -13.92 -0.88 8.42
CA PRO A 120 -13.66 -2.07 7.60
C PRO A 120 -13.07 -1.76 6.22
N ILE A 121 -13.11 -0.49 5.78
CA ILE A 121 -12.57 -0.10 4.48
C ILE A 121 -11.11 -0.49 4.31
N VAL A 122 -10.36 -0.59 5.41
CA VAL A 122 -8.93 -0.98 5.34
C VAL A 122 -8.72 -2.40 4.79
N ARG A 123 -9.79 -3.19 4.72
CA ARG A 123 -9.77 -4.54 4.15
C ARG A 123 -10.51 -4.64 2.81
N LEU A 124 -11.07 -3.56 2.31
CA LEU A 124 -11.89 -3.57 1.11
C LEU A 124 -11.03 -3.68 -0.14
N ASP A 125 -11.33 -4.67 -0.96
CA ASP A 125 -10.80 -4.84 -2.31
C ASP A 125 -11.96 -4.92 -3.29
N LEU A 126 -11.91 -4.14 -4.35
CA LEU A 126 -12.98 -4.09 -5.36
C LEU A 126 -12.67 -5.06 -6.51
N ASN A 127 -13.03 -6.33 -6.34
CA ASN A 127 -12.76 -7.37 -7.31
C ASN A 127 -13.93 -7.66 -8.25
N THR A 128 -15.13 -7.15 -7.91
CA THR A 128 -16.34 -7.33 -8.72
C THR A 128 -17.06 -5.99 -8.87
N TYR A 129 -17.87 -5.89 -9.92
CA TYR A 129 -18.74 -4.74 -10.12
C TYR A 129 -19.73 -4.56 -8.95
N GLN A 130 -20.23 -5.65 -8.41
CA GLN A 130 -21.12 -5.63 -7.25
C GLN A 130 -20.43 -5.00 -6.02
N GLN A 131 -19.20 -5.38 -5.76
CA GLN A 131 -18.43 -4.79 -4.67
C GLN A 131 -18.20 -3.29 -4.90
N TYR A 132 -17.94 -2.89 -6.13
CA TYR A 132 -17.82 -1.49 -6.50
C TYR A 132 -19.11 -0.72 -6.20
N GLU A 133 -20.26 -1.23 -6.59
CA GLU A 133 -21.56 -0.59 -6.34
C GLU A 133 -21.82 -0.47 -4.84
N GLN A 134 -21.56 -1.52 -4.07
CA GLN A 134 -21.72 -1.49 -2.61
C GLN A 134 -20.82 -0.46 -1.95
N ALA A 135 -19.56 -0.40 -2.38
CA ALA A 135 -18.62 0.58 -1.84
C ALA A 135 -19.02 2.01 -2.19
N ARG A 136 -19.56 2.22 -3.39
CA ARG A 136 -20.06 3.51 -3.82
C ARG A 136 -21.23 4.00 -2.97
N GLU A 137 -22.13 3.10 -2.56
CA GLU A 137 -23.22 3.43 -1.65
C GLU A 137 -22.73 3.85 -0.27
N PHE A 138 -21.69 3.18 0.24
CA PHE A 138 -21.16 3.44 1.58
C PHE A 138 -20.21 4.64 1.65
N TYR A 139 -19.33 4.78 0.66
CA TYR A 139 -18.21 5.71 0.72
C TYR A 139 -18.24 6.75 -0.40
N GLY A 140 -19.03 6.53 -1.42
CA GLY A 140 -19.14 7.42 -2.57
C GLY A 140 -20.08 8.58 -2.32
N THR A 141 -19.82 9.67 -2.97
CA THR A 141 -20.69 10.83 -3.06
C THR A 141 -21.07 11.05 -4.50
#